data_8a92f81cb5ef76fce6ee6b518ee0e51a
#
_entry.id   8a92f81cb5ef76fce6ee6b518ee0e51a
#
_cell.length_a   1.000
_cell.length_b   1.000
_cell.length_c   1.000
_cell.angle_alpha   90.00
_cell.angle_beta   90.00
_cell.angle_gamma   90.00
#
_symmetry.space_group_name_H-M   'P 1'
#
loop_
_entity.id
_entity.type
_entity.pdbx_description
1 polymer ?
#
loop_
_entity_poly.entity_id
_entity_poly.type
_entity_poly.pdbx_seq_one_letter_code
_entity_poly.pdbx_strand_id
1 'polypeptide(L)'
;MNDGLMGEARFGEDQPERFFSAWYGPPARDTPDPAPSGLPEALAHWLRQASRWDTPVMRQNRVEAAGELDGDVLIVGVEAQAVWLWGVRPGDHNPPVLERENEPGSSWTETGEALDEFLWHFALVDAVFGTDVGAGANDLSGEDFAALMERWTPVGVRAWRWPGPQQQVWICGNALAWTMGNDLPDAAVSASSRYSVFVAARSSSELSDAVGDWDKWDWDSRNE
;
A
#
# COMPACT_ATOMS: atom_id res chain seq x y z
N MET A 1 19.58 4.13 18.66
CA MET A 1 18.96 2.95 18.02
C MET A 1 17.86 3.50 17.16
N ASN A 2 18.06 3.52 15.85
CA ASN A 2 17.01 3.90 14.90
C ASN A 2 16.12 2.65 14.75
N ASP A 3 15.01 2.63 15.46
CA ASP A 3 13.94 1.72 15.11
C ASP A 3 13.42 2.21 13.75
N GLY A 4 13.82 1.51 12.67
CA GLY A 4 13.35 1.81 11.32
C GLY A 4 11.84 1.85 11.25
N LEU A 5 11.27 2.32 10.12
CA LEU A 5 9.83 2.55 9.86
C LEU A 5 8.90 1.49 10.45
N MET A 6 9.44 0.29 10.71
CA MET A 6 8.68 -0.84 11.24
C MET A 6 9.62 -1.77 12.01
N GLY A 7 9.74 -1.60 13.30
CA GLY A 7 10.25 -2.68 14.14
C GLY A 7 9.35 -3.90 13.98
N GLU A 8 9.84 -4.94 13.28
CA GLU A 8 9.13 -6.16 12.89
C GLU A 8 7.83 -5.88 12.09
N ALA A 9 7.89 -6.04 10.77
CA ALA A 9 6.81 -5.82 9.79
C ALA A 9 5.66 -6.84 9.94
N ARG A 10 5.05 -6.90 11.12
CA ARG A 10 3.84 -7.66 11.39
C ARG A 10 2.70 -6.71 11.65
N PHE A 11 1.59 -6.93 10.97
CA PHE A 11 0.33 -6.22 11.21
C PHE A 11 -0.07 -6.32 12.69
N GLY A 12 -0.48 -5.19 13.28
CA GLY A 12 -0.99 -5.09 14.65
C GLY A 12 -1.77 -3.80 14.85
N GLU A 13 -2.61 -3.72 15.89
CA GLU A 13 -3.55 -2.61 16.12
C GLU A 13 -2.91 -1.20 16.10
N ASP A 14 -1.66 -1.07 16.54
CA ASP A 14 -0.93 0.22 16.60
C ASP A 14 -0.14 0.53 15.31
N GLN A 15 -0.11 -0.37 14.34
CA GLN A 15 0.73 -0.22 13.15
C GLN A 15 0.36 0.98 12.27
N PRO A 16 -0.93 1.27 11.98
CA PRO A 16 -1.27 2.44 11.17
C PRO A 16 -0.77 3.75 11.79
N GLU A 17 -0.94 3.95 13.11
CA GLU A 17 -0.48 5.16 13.78
C GLU A 17 1.04 5.30 13.78
N ARG A 18 1.77 4.21 14.03
CA ARG A 18 3.23 4.18 13.98
C ARG A 18 3.73 4.52 12.58
N PHE A 19 3.14 3.91 11.57
CA PHE A 19 3.48 4.18 10.19
C PHE A 19 3.18 5.63 9.81
N PHE A 20 1.98 6.13 10.10
CA PHE A 20 1.63 7.52 9.79
C PHE A 20 2.57 8.50 10.47
N SER A 21 2.89 8.27 11.75
CA SER A 21 3.84 9.11 12.47
C SER A 21 5.25 9.05 11.88
N ALA A 22 5.69 7.88 11.47
CA ALA A 22 7.01 7.70 10.87
C ALA A 22 7.07 8.24 9.44
N TRP A 23 6.01 8.11 8.65
CA TRP A 23 5.99 8.49 7.23
C TRP A 23 5.58 9.95 7.01
N TYR A 24 4.52 10.41 7.66
CA TYR A 24 3.95 11.75 7.50
C TYR A 24 4.37 12.73 8.61
N GLY A 25 5.15 12.27 9.60
CA GLY A 25 5.49 13.06 10.79
C GLY A 25 4.46 12.92 11.91
N PRO A 26 4.66 13.62 13.04
CA PRO A 26 3.75 13.56 14.17
C PRO A 26 2.35 14.04 13.79
N PRO A 27 1.28 13.52 14.43
CA PRO A 27 -0.07 14.00 14.19
C PRO A 27 -0.21 15.49 14.53
N ALA A 28 -0.98 16.20 13.72
CA ALA A 28 -1.29 17.62 13.94
C ALA A 28 -2.31 17.83 15.07
N ARG A 29 -3.07 16.80 15.42
CA ARG A 29 -4.13 16.83 16.45
C ARG A 29 -4.03 15.63 17.39
N ASP A 30 -4.19 15.86 18.68
CA ASP A 30 -4.25 14.80 19.68
C ASP A 30 -5.60 14.07 19.65
N THR A 31 -6.68 14.82 19.38
CA THR A 31 -8.04 14.28 19.35
C THR A 31 -8.50 14.05 17.91
N PRO A 32 -8.89 12.81 17.56
CA PRO A 32 -9.42 12.51 16.24
C PRO A 32 -10.82 13.08 16.03
N ASP A 33 -11.15 13.37 14.77
CA ASP A 33 -12.51 13.68 14.37
C ASP A 33 -13.42 12.43 14.49
N PRO A 34 -14.70 12.60 14.78
CA PRO A 34 -15.63 11.47 14.83
C PRO A 34 -15.81 10.86 13.44
N ALA A 35 -15.75 9.54 13.35
CA ALA A 35 -16.09 8.84 12.12
C ALA A 35 -17.61 8.84 11.88
N PRO A 36 -18.08 8.76 10.62
CA PRO A 36 -19.48 8.59 10.30
C PRO A 36 -20.08 7.35 10.99
N SER A 37 -21.35 7.43 11.38
CA SER A 37 -22.05 6.30 11.97
C SER A 37 -22.42 5.24 10.94
N GLY A 38 -22.51 3.98 11.38
CA GLY A 38 -22.95 2.87 10.52
C GLY A 38 -21.85 2.22 9.67
N LEU A 39 -20.61 2.68 9.82
CA LEU A 39 -19.45 2.03 9.20
C LEU A 39 -18.96 0.82 10.02
N PRO A 40 -18.32 -0.18 9.39
CA PRO A 40 -17.58 -1.21 10.11
C PRO A 40 -16.56 -0.59 11.06
N GLU A 41 -16.34 -1.19 12.24
CA GLU A 41 -15.48 -0.58 13.27
C GLU A 41 -14.02 -0.38 12.79
N ALA A 42 -13.50 -1.32 12.00
CA ALA A 42 -12.15 -1.19 11.41
C ALA A 42 -12.03 0.07 10.53
N LEU A 43 -13.03 0.35 9.68
CA LEU A 43 -13.05 1.58 8.85
C LEU A 43 -13.22 2.83 9.70
N ALA A 44 -14.13 2.80 10.66
CA ALA A 44 -14.35 3.91 11.58
C ALA A 44 -13.09 4.23 12.40
N HIS A 45 -12.37 3.20 12.87
CA HIS A 45 -11.09 3.36 13.56
C HIS A 45 -10.05 3.99 12.65
N TRP A 46 -9.87 3.47 11.44
CA TRP A 46 -8.96 4.03 10.44
C TRP A 46 -9.24 5.51 10.18
N LEU A 47 -10.48 5.88 9.90
CA LEU A 47 -10.86 7.27 9.62
C LEU A 47 -10.57 8.20 10.81
N ARG A 48 -10.83 7.75 12.04
CA ARG A 48 -10.46 8.50 13.24
C ARG A 48 -8.94 8.71 13.32
N GLN A 49 -8.15 7.66 13.11
CA GLN A 49 -6.69 7.80 13.12
C GLN A 49 -6.21 8.74 12.02
N ALA A 50 -6.64 8.55 10.79
CA ALA A 50 -6.24 9.37 9.65
C ALA A 50 -6.58 10.86 9.83
N SER A 51 -7.69 11.18 10.50
CA SER A 51 -8.13 12.57 10.76
C SER A 51 -7.18 13.37 11.64
N ARG A 52 -6.23 12.73 12.31
CA ARG A 52 -5.25 13.40 13.17
C ARG A 52 -4.14 14.10 12.40
N TRP A 53 -3.98 13.82 11.11
CA TRP A 53 -3.01 14.45 10.23
C TRP A 53 -3.68 15.51 9.34
N ASP A 54 -3.05 16.69 9.22
CA ASP A 54 -3.51 17.74 8.28
C ASP A 54 -3.12 17.38 6.83
N THR A 55 -2.02 16.64 6.66
CA THR A 55 -1.65 16.05 5.37
C THR A 55 -2.49 14.79 5.13
N PRO A 56 -3.15 14.66 3.98
CA PRO A 56 -3.87 13.43 3.66
C PRO A 56 -2.95 12.21 3.74
N VAL A 57 -3.32 11.21 4.55
CA VAL A 57 -2.59 9.94 4.67
C VAL A 57 -2.84 9.00 3.48
N MET A 58 -3.80 9.37 2.61
CA MET A 58 -4.04 8.78 1.28
C MET A 58 -3.99 9.91 0.26
N ARG A 59 -3.09 9.82 -0.71
CA ARG A 59 -2.82 10.89 -1.68
C ARG A 59 -3.16 10.49 -3.12
N GLN A 60 -3.08 9.22 -3.43
CA GLN A 60 -3.37 8.67 -4.76
C GLN A 60 -4.72 7.95 -4.76
N ASN A 61 -4.83 6.95 -3.93
CA ASN A 61 -6.06 6.19 -3.78
C ASN A 61 -6.98 6.84 -2.73
N ARG A 62 -8.23 6.40 -2.68
CA ARG A 62 -9.21 6.99 -1.78
C ARG A 62 -9.87 5.93 -0.90
N VAL A 63 -9.83 6.15 0.42
CA VAL A 63 -10.68 5.43 1.37
C VAL A 63 -12.02 6.13 1.42
N GLU A 64 -13.09 5.40 1.13
CA GLU A 64 -14.45 5.93 1.08
C GLU A 64 -15.11 5.94 2.46
N ALA A 65 -15.60 7.09 2.85
CA ALA A 65 -16.31 7.30 4.10
C ALA A 65 -17.81 7.62 3.92
N ALA A 66 -18.24 7.82 2.68
CA ALA A 66 -19.59 8.31 2.38
C ALA A 66 -20.70 7.24 2.52
N GLY A 67 -20.34 5.97 2.70
CA GLY A 67 -21.30 4.89 2.84
C GLY A 67 -21.98 4.49 1.51
N GLU A 68 -21.30 4.68 0.38
CA GLU A 68 -21.80 4.28 -0.93
C GLU A 68 -21.95 2.75 -1.02
N LEU A 69 -23.11 2.30 -1.51
CA LEU A 69 -23.42 0.88 -1.69
C LEU A 69 -23.48 0.52 -3.17
N ASP A 70 -22.83 -0.57 -3.53
CA ASP A 70 -23.04 -1.30 -4.76
C ASP A 70 -23.75 -2.63 -4.46
N GLY A 71 -25.08 -2.64 -4.59
CA GLY A 71 -25.91 -3.74 -4.12
C GLY A 71 -25.86 -3.89 -2.59
N ASP A 72 -25.29 -5.00 -2.11
CA ASP A 72 -25.09 -5.29 -0.68
C ASP A 72 -23.65 -5.00 -0.22
N VAL A 73 -22.79 -4.45 -1.08
CA VAL A 73 -21.40 -4.17 -0.80
C VAL A 73 -21.19 -2.68 -0.55
N LEU A 74 -20.65 -2.33 0.60
CA LEU A 74 -20.20 -0.99 0.95
C LEU A 74 -18.83 -0.75 0.31
N ILE A 75 -18.70 0.28 -0.52
CA ILE A 75 -17.43 0.69 -1.10
C ILE A 75 -16.55 1.27 0.02
N VAL A 76 -15.34 0.75 0.17
CA VAL A 76 -14.37 1.19 1.18
C VAL A 76 -13.07 1.72 0.59
N GLY A 77 -12.77 1.37 -0.66
CA GLY A 77 -11.57 1.82 -1.37
C GLY A 77 -11.84 2.02 -2.85
N VAL A 78 -11.23 3.06 -3.41
CA VAL A 78 -11.29 3.39 -4.84
C VAL A 78 -9.88 3.68 -5.32
N GLU A 79 -9.48 3.02 -6.39
CA GLU A 79 -8.19 3.24 -7.05
C GLU A 79 -8.15 4.65 -7.67
N ALA A 80 -6.96 5.24 -7.80
CA ALA A 80 -6.72 6.62 -8.22
C ALA A 80 -7.43 7.03 -9.53
N GLN A 81 -7.54 6.12 -10.49
CA GLN A 81 -8.22 6.34 -11.77
C GLN A 81 -9.66 5.81 -11.75
N ALA A 82 -10.11 5.31 -10.60
CA ALA A 82 -11.41 4.69 -10.40
C ALA A 82 -11.69 3.51 -11.33
N VAL A 83 -10.66 2.78 -11.75
CA VAL A 83 -10.80 1.55 -12.56
C VAL A 83 -11.01 0.31 -11.71
N TRP A 84 -10.70 0.39 -10.40
CA TRP A 84 -10.82 -0.71 -9.45
C TRP A 84 -11.48 -0.27 -8.16
N LEU A 85 -12.31 -1.13 -7.60
CA LEU A 85 -13.04 -0.90 -6.36
C LEU A 85 -12.75 -2.00 -5.36
N TRP A 86 -12.72 -1.61 -4.07
CA TRP A 86 -12.72 -2.51 -2.93
C TRP A 86 -13.93 -2.22 -2.06
N GLY A 87 -14.52 -3.27 -1.52
CA GLY A 87 -15.73 -3.14 -0.72
C GLY A 87 -15.87 -4.26 0.30
N VAL A 88 -16.83 -4.10 1.20
CA VAL A 88 -17.16 -5.09 2.23
C VAL A 88 -18.66 -5.30 2.31
N ARG A 89 -19.10 -6.49 2.75
CA ARG A 89 -20.50 -6.66 3.20
C ARG A 89 -20.61 -6.21 4.64
N PRO A 90 -21.43 -5.18 4.93
CA PRO A 90 -21.64 -4.72 6.30
C PRO A 90 -22.24 -5.80 7.18
N GLY A 91 -21.91 -5.81 8.46
CA GLY A 91 -22.47 -6.75 9.44
C GLY A 91 -21.47 -7.12 10.53
N ASP A 92 -20.22 -7.31 10.17
CA ASP A 92 -19.13 -7.57 11.11
C ASP A 92 -18.36 -6.29 11.42
N HIS A 93 -17.64 -6.29 12.54
CA HIS A 93 -16.75 -5.17 12.93
C HIS A 93 -15.50 -5.07 12.03
N ASN A 94 -15.04 -6.19 11.49
CA ASN A 94 -13.86 -6.31 10.63
C ASN A 94 -14.11 -7.33 9.50
N PRO A 95 -14.99 -7.00 8.52
CA PRO A 95 -15.41 -7.94 7.49
C PRO A 95 -14.31 -8.22 6.47
N PRO A 96 -14.38 -9.37 5.75
CA PRO A 96 -13.49 -9.64 4.63
C PRO A 96 -13.72 -8.64 3.49
N VAL A 97 -12.61 -8.24 2.85
CA VAL A 97 -12.63 -7.29 1.74
C VAL A 97 -12.81 -8.01 0.41
N LEU A 98 -13.66 -7.44 -0.40
CA LEU A 98 -13.95 -7.84 -1.77
C LEU A 98 -13.33 -6.83 -2.74
N GLU A 99 -12.98 -7.29 -3.93
CA GLU A 99 -12.45 -6.45 -5.00
C GLU A 99 -13.13 -6.73 -6.34
N ARG A 100 -13.21 -5.72 -7.21
CA ARG A 100 -13.67 -5.86 -8.59
C ARG A 100 -13.17 -4.73 -9.50
N GLU A 101 -13.20 -4.98 -10.81
CA GLU A 101 -13.13 -3.90 -11.79
C GLU A 101 -14.33 -2.98 -11.67
N ASN A 102 -14.13 -1.67 -11.86
CA ASN A 102 -15.22 -0.70 -11.86
C ASN A 102 -15.90 -0.62 -13.23
N GLU A 103 -16.34 -1.77 -13.72
CA GLU A 103 -17.06 -1.91 -14.97
C GLU A 103 -18.43 -2.56 -14.73
N PRO A 104 -19.45 -2.19 -15.54
CA PRO A 104 -20.76 -2.81 -15.44
C PRO A 104 -20.71 -4.31 -15.65
N GLY A 105 -21.27 -5.07 -14.71
CA GLY A 105 -21.31 -6.53 -14.77
C GLY A 105 -20.10 -7.26 -14.17
N SER A 106 -19.08 -6.54 -13.71
CA SER A 106 -17.97 -7.13 -12.95
C SER A 106 -18.44 -7.68 -11.62
N SER A 107 -17.94 -8.86 -11.26
CA SER A 107 -18.33 -9.55 -10.02
C SER A 107 -17.32 -9.29 -8.90
N TRP A 108 -17.84 -9.13 -7.69
CA TRP A 108 -17.04 -9.05 -6.47
C TRP A 108 -16.36 -10.38 -6.16
N THR A 109 -15.07 -10.33 -5.82
CA THR A 109 -14.23 -11.48 -5.46
C THR A 109 -13.50 -11.16 -4.17
N GLU A 110 -13.30 -12.15 -3.28
CA GLU A 110 -12.56 -11.94 -2.04
C GLU A 110 -11.07 -11.70 -2.28
N THR A 111 -10.49 -10.68 -1.59
CA THR A 111 -9.04 -10.44 -1.55
C THR A 111 -8.33 -11.44 -0.63
N GLY A 112 -9.06 -11.98 0.34
CA GLY A 112 -8.52 -12.81 1.42
C GLY A 112 -7.97 -12.00 2.60
N GLU A 113 -8.09 -10.67 2.59
CA GLU A 113 -7.74 -9.78 3.70
C GLU A 113 -8.98 -9.38 4.50
N ALA A 114 -8.84 -9.21 5.81
CA ALA A 114 -9.80 -8.49 6.62
C ALA A 114 -9.67 -6.98 6.38
N LEU A 115 -10.68 -6.20 6.74
CA LEU A 115 -10.74 -4.77 6.42
C LEU A 115 -9.59 -3.97 7.03
N ASP A 116 -9.17 -4.26 8.25
CA ASP A 116 -8.04 -3.61 8.90
C ASP A 116 -6.70 -3.93 8.22
N GLU A 117 -6.47 -5.19 7.83
CA GLU A 117 -5.30 -5.61 7.04
C GLU A 117 -5.28 -4.91 5.68
N PHE A 118 -6.42 -4.86 5.00
CA PHE A 118 -6.58 -4.17 3.72
C PHE A 118 -6.26 -2.68 3.84
N LEU A 119 -6.83 -1.97 4.81
CA LEU A 119 -6.59 -0.54 5.00
C LEU A 119 -5.11 -0.24 5.27
N TRP A 120 -4.45 -1.10 6.02
CA TRP A 120 -3.02 -1.05 6.23
C TRP A 120 -2.23 -1.24 4.93
N HIS A 121 -2.51 -2.31 4.20
CA HIS A 121 -1.91 -2.61 2.91
C HIS A 121 -2.13 -1.45 1.91
N PHE A 122 -3.36 -0.94 1.85
CA PHE A 122 -3.75 0.15 0.98
C PHE A 122 -2.96 1.44 1.25
N ALA A 123 -2.70 1.74 2.53
CA ALA A 123 -1.86 2.88 2.90
C ALA A 123 -0.40 2.70 2.52
N LEU A 124 0.15 1.51 2.65
CA LEU A 124 1.53 1.24 2.23
C LEU A 124 1.68 1.43 0.71
N VAL A 125 0.77 0.89 -0.08
CA VAL A 125 0.76 1.06 -1.53
C VAL A 125 0.60 2.54 -1.90
N ASP A 126 -0.35 3.23 -1.27
CA ASP A 126 -0.57 4.65 -1.50
C ASP A 126 0.66 5.50 -1.16
N ALA A 127 1.36 5.17 -0.07
CA ALA A 127 2.57 5.88 0.33
C ALA A 127 3.70 5.73 -0.71
N VAL A 128 3.82 4.57 -1.36
CA VAL A 128 4.80 4.38 -2.44
C VAL A 128 4.47 5.26 -3.65
N PHE A 129 3.21 5.34 -4.05
CA PHE A 129 2.82 6.07 -5.25
C PHE A 129 2.50 7.55 -5.00
N GLY A 130 2.14 7.92 -3.77
CA GLY A 130 1.79 9.26 -3.36
C GLY A 130 2.96 10.14 -2.89
N THR A 131 4.19 9.62 -2.86
CA THR A 131 5.37 10.39 -2.43
C THR A 131 5.88 11.33 -3.52
N ASP A 132 6.51 12.43 -3.08
CA ASP A 132 7.26 13.33 -3.96
C ASP A 132 8.71 12.86 -4.16
N VAL A 133 9.19 11.92 -3.33
CA VAL A 133 10.56 11.38 -3.37
C VAL A 133 10.48 9.89 -3.68
N GLY A 134 10.68 9.54 -4.92
CA GLY A 134 10.62 8.15 -5.35
C GLY A 134 11.33 7.92 -6.68
N ALA A 135 11.51 6.64 -7.01
CA ALA A 135 12.08 6.20 -8.26
C ALA A 135 11.41 4.91 -8.71
N GLY A 136 11.46 4.65 -10.01
CA GLY A 136 10.95 3.42 -10.58
C GLY A 136 11.95 2.81 -11.55
N ALA A 137 12.11 1.49 -11.49
CA ALA A 137 12.84 0.72 -12.49
C ALA A 137 11.90 -0.31 -13.09
N ASN A 138 11.83 -0.35 -14.39
CA ASN A 138 10.99 -1.29 -15.13
C ASN A 138 11.86 -2.30 -15.87
N ASP A 139 11.28 -3.44 -16.19
CA ASP A 139 11.91 -4.49 -17.01
C ASP A 139 13.21 -5.07 -16.43
N LEU A 140 13.36 -5.07 -15.09
CA LEU A 140 14.49 -5.69 -14.42
C LEU A 140 14.51 -7.20 -14.66
N SER A 141 15.69 -7.75 -14.93
CA SER A 141 15.88 -9.21 -14.95
C SER A 141 15.68 -9.80 -13.55
N GLY A 142 15.41 -11.10 -13.46
CA GLY A 142 15.31 -11.78 -12.16
C GLY A 142 16.60 -11.68 -11.34
N GLU A 143 17.77 -11.65 -11.96
CA GLU A 143 19.07 -11.47 -11.29
C GLU A 143 19.20 -10.05 -10.72
N ASP A 144 18.89 -9.03 -11.52
CA ASP A 144 18.94 -7.64 -11.09
C ASP A 144 17.93 -7.37 -9.99
N PHE A 145 16.70 -7.87 -10.14
CA PHE A 145 15.68 -7.79 -9.13
C PHE A 145 16.13 -8.40 -7.80
N ALA A 146 16.67 -9.62 -7.82
CA ALA A 146 17.18 -10.29 -6.62
C ALA A 146 18.30 -9.50 -5.94
N ALA A 147 19.24 -8.96 -6.75
CA ALA A 147 20.34 -8.13 -6.24
C ALA A 147 19.82 -6.82 -5.60
N LEU A 148 18.86 -6.15 -6.24
CA LEU A 148 18.23 -4.94 -5.68
C LEU A 148 17.51 -5.22 -4.38
N MET A 149 16.77 -6.32 -4.30
CA MET A 149 15.93 -6.68 -3.16
C MET A 149 16.67 -7.39 -2.01
N GLU A 150 17.97 -7.66 -2.12
CA GLU A 150 18.76 -8.36 -1.10
C GLU A 150 18.67 -7.71 0.30
N ARG A 151 18.56 -6.38 0.35
CA ARG A 151 18.50 -5.60 1.58
C ARG A 151 17.07 -5.31 2.07
N TRP A 152 16.07 -5.72 1.31
CA TRP A 152 14.67 -5.41 1.55
C TRP A 152 13.97 -6.56 2.28
N THR A 153 13.10 -6.21 3.21
CA THR A 153 12.27 -7.19 3.93
C THR A 153 10.83 -7.10 3.39
N PRO A 154 10.24 -8.22 2.96
CA PRO A 154 8.86 -8.21 2.51
C PRO A 154 7.92 -7.91 3.67
N VAL A 155 6.93 -7.05 3.42
CA VAL A 155 5.77 -6.88 4.29
C VAL A 155 4.82 -8.03 4.00
N GLY A 156 4.35 -8.74 5.02
CA GLY A 156 3.53 -9.94 4.86
C GLY A 156 2.08 -9.65 4.43
N VAL A 157 1.88 -8.75 3.45
CA VAL A 157 0.57 -8.45 2.86
C VAL A 157 0.27 -9.37 1.67
N ARG A 158 -1.00 -9.60 1.38
CA ARG A 158 -1.43 -10.45 0.27
C ARG A 158 -1.44 -9.67 -1.04
N ALA A 159 -1.09 -10.33 -2.15
CA ALA A 159 -1.23 -9.73 -3.47
C ALA A 159 -2.70 -9.59 -3.85
N TRP A 160 -3.09 -8.41 -4.35
CA TRP A 160 -4.41 -8.18 -4.94
C TRP A 160 -4.43 -8.61 -6.42
N ARG A 161 -5.62 -8.70 -6.99
CA ARG A 161 -5.76 -8.97 -8.42
C ARG A 161 -5.35 -7.76 -9.27
N TRP A 162 -5.54 -6.56 -8.75
CA TRP A 162 -5.14 -5.31 -9.40
C TRP A 162 -3.89 -4.71 -8.73
N PRO A 163 -2.91 -4.21 -9.50
CA PRO A 163 -2.79 -4.27 -10.98
C PRO A 163 -2.32 -5.62 -11.50
N GLY A 164 -1.99 -6.57 -10.64
CA GLY A 164 -1.57 -7.91 -11.00
C GLY A 164 -1.28 -8.78 -9.78
N PRO A 165 -1.36 -10.12 -9.91
CA PRO A 165 -1.31 -11.05 -8.78
C PRO A 165 0.07 -11.25 -8.16
N GLN A 166 1.14 -10.67 -8.75
CA GLN A 166 2.53 -10.83 -8.29
C GLN A 166 3.10 -9.54 -7.70
N GLN A 167 2.28 -8.79 -7.01
CA GLN A 167 2.73 -7.60 -6.32
C GLN A 167 3.16 -7.91 -4.88
N GLN A 168 4.15 -7.14 -4.41
CA GLN A 168 4.66 -7.25 -3.05
C GLN A 168 5.12 -5.88 -2.56
N VAL A 169 4.83 -5.59 -1.30
CA VAL A 169 5.37 -4.43 -0.58
C VAL A 169 6.59 -4.84 0.24
N TRP A 170 7.61 -3.99 0.26
CA TRP A 170 8.88 -4.22 0.94
C TRP A 170 9.29 -3.01 1.75
N ILE A 171 10.15 -3.22 2.75
CA ILE A 171 10.72 -2.18 3.60
C ILE A 171 12.24 -2.33 3.64
N CYS A 172 12.94 -1.18 3.54
CA CYS A 172 14.38 -1.07 3.82
C CYS A 172 14.64 0.21 4.60
N GLY A 173 14.95 0.12 5.88
CA GLY A 173 15.13 1.29 6.74
C GLY A 173 13.88 2.16 6.81
N ASN A 174 13.96 3.36 6.24
CA ASN A 174 12.86 4.33 6.15
C ASN A 174 12.26 4.44 4.74
N ALA A 175 12.55 3.49 3.87
CA ALA A 175 12.01 3.44 2.52
C ALA A 175 11.04 2.28 2.35
N LEU A 176 10.09 2.47 1.45
CA LEU A 176 9.14 1.47 0.97
C LEU A 176 9.45 1.13 -0.47
N ALA A 177 9.20 -0.11 -0.85
CA ALA A 177 9.12 -0.47 -2.26
C ALA A 177 7.84 -1.25 -2.54
N TRP A 178 7.33 -1.05 -3.74
CA TRP A 178 6.29 -1.88 -4.32
C TRP A 178 6.84 -2.52 -5.57
N THR A 179 6.64 -3.82 -5.71
CA THR A 179 7.16 -4.60 -6.82
C THR A 179 6.05 -5.37 -7.51
N MET A 180 6.19 -5.55 -8.81
CA MET A 180 5.29 -6.37 -9.61
C MET A 180 6.12 -7.24 -10.56
N GLY A 181 5.85 -8.55 -10.53
CA GLY A 181 6.37 -9.49 -11.51
C GLY A 181 5.45 -9.58 -12.75
N ASN A 182 6.05 -9.76 -13.92
CA ASN A 182 5.29 -9.90 -15.17
C ASN A 182 4.99 -11.38 -15.50
N ASP A 183 5.42 -12.31 -14.64
CA ASP A 183 5.23 -13.75 -14.84
C ASP A 183 3.98 -14.28 -14.13
N LEU A 184 3.60 -15.50 -14.47
CA LEU A 184 2.47 -16.19 -13.84
C LEU A 184 2.75 -16.47 -12.34
N PRO A 185 1.72 -16.51 -11.48
CA PRO A 185 1.83 -16.56 -10.01
C PRO A 185 2.71 -17.65 -9.44
N ASP A 186 2.86 -18.77 -10.14
CA ASP A 186 3.59 -19.96 -9.67
C ASP A 186 4.99 -20.11 -10.30
N ALA A 187 5.42 -19.14 -11.11
CA ALA A 187 6.75 -19.19 -11.71
C ALA A 187 7.81 -18.82 -10.67
N ALA A 188 8.76 -19.71 -10.45
CA ALA A 188 9.97 -19.37 -9.71
C ALA A 188 10.70 -18.24 -10.44
N VAL A 189 11.30 -17.30 -9.68
CA VAL A 189 12.15 -16.24 -10.26
C VAL A 189 13.16 -16.88 -11.21
N SER A 190 13.08 -16.52 -12.47
CA SER A 190 13.97 -17.04 -13.51
C SER A 190 14.70 -15.89 -14.21
N ALA A 191 15.76 -16.20 -14.94
CA ALA A 191 16.49 -15.20 -15.70
C ALA A 191 15.65 -14.53 -16.81
N SER A 192 14.53 -15.15 -17.20
CA SER A 192 13.58 -14.60 -18.18
C SER A 192 12.48 -13.77 -17.53
N SER A 193 12.29 -13.87 -16.21
CA SER A 193 11.29 -13.08 -15.46
C SER A 193 11.63 -11.59 -15.54
N ARG A 194 10.60 -10.78 -15.62
CA ARG A 194 10.72 -9.31 -15.63
C ARG A 194 9.97 -8.72 -14.47
N TYR A 195 10.55 -7.69 -13.87
CA TYR A 195 10.02 -7.04 -12.68
C TYR A 195 9.99 -5.52 -12.84
N SER A 196 8.94 -4.94 -12.29
CA SER A 196 8.88 -3.50 -12.04
C SER A 196 9.05 -3.25 -10.54
N VAL A 197 9.83 -2.25 -10.19
CA VAL A 197 10.08 -1.84 -8.80
C VAL A 197 9.85 -0.34 -8.70
N PHE A 198 9.03 0.09 -7.74
CA PHE A 198 8.84 1.48 -7.39
C PHE A 198 9.27 1.65 -5.94
N VAL A 199 10.19 2.58 -5.71
CA VAL A 199 10.75 2.88 -4.38
C VAL A 199 10.32 4.27 -3.96
N ALA A 200 9.98 4.43 -2.71
CA ALA A 200 9.57 5.68 -2.09
C ALA A 200 10.32 5.90 -0.78
N ALA A 201 10.66 7.15 -0.49
CA ALA A 201 11.25 7.57 0.76
C ALA A 201 10.77 8.97 1.14
N ARG A 202 11.07 9.43 2.36
CA ARG A 202 10.71 10.79 2.82
C ARG A 202 11.73 11.85 2.40
N SER A 203 12.93 11.41 2.02
CA SER A 203 14.01 12.29 1.56
C SER A 203 14.89 11.60 0.52
N SER A 204 15.57 12.39 -0.30
CA SER A 204 16.51 11.87 -1.30
C SER A 204 17.68 11.11 -0.68
N SER A 205 18.11 11.46 0.54
CA SER A 205 19.15 10.70 1.25
C SER A 205 18.65 9.32 1.68
N GLU A 206 17.43 9.19 2.22
CA GLU A 206 16.85 7.90 2.58
C GLU A 206 16.61 7.03 1.34
N LEU A 207 16.21 7.63 0.21
CA LEU A 207 16.06 6.94 -1.07
C LEU A 207 17.40 6.38 -1.55
N SER A 208 18.46 7.21 -1.55
CA SER A 208 19.81 6.78 -1.95
C SER A 208 20.36 5.68 -1.04
N ASP A 209 20.13 5.77 0.27
CA ASP A 209 20.54 4.74 1.24
C ASP A 209 19.84 3.40 0.99
N ALA A 210 18.57 3.44 0.62
CA ALA A 210 17.78 2.25 0.37
C ALA A 210 18.12 1.57 -0.97
N VAL A 211 18.34 2.36 -2.01
CA VAL A 211 18.64 1.87 -3.36
C VAL A 211 20.10 1.45 -3.54
N GLY A 212 21.02 2.11 -2.83
CA GLY A 212 22.48 1.83 -2.95
C GLY A 212 23.08 2.44 -4.22
N ASP A 213 23.78 1.64 -5.03
CA ASP A 213 24.40 2.07 -6.27
C ASP A 213 23.34 2.50 -7.30
N TRP A 214 22.95 3.78 -7.19
CA TRP A 214 21.92 4.37 -8.04
C TRP A 214 22.20 4.21 -9.53
N ASP A 215 23.43 4.42 -9.95
CA ASP A 215 23.82 4.35 -11.37
C ASP A 215 23.78 2.92 -11.98
N LYS A 216 23.61 1.92 -11.12
CA LYS A 216 23.52 0.52 -11.56
C LYS A 216 22.16 0.19 -12.18
N TRP A 217 21.13 0.94 -11.83
CA TRP A 217 19.76 0.67 -12.20
C TRP A 217 19.25 1.77 -13.14
N ASP A 218 18.52 1.39 -14.15
CA ASP A 218 17.87 2.33 -15.08
C ASP A 218 16.60 2.90 -14.41
N TRP A 219 16.82 3.88 -13.53
CA TRP A 219 15.75 4.52 -12.78
C TRP A 219 15.08 5.64 -13.58
N ASP A 220 13.78 5.54 -13.74
CA ASP A 220 12.95 6.69 -14.10
C ASP A 220 12.74 7.54 -12.84
N SER A 221 13.41 8.68 -12.72
CA SER A 221 13.21 9.60 -11.60
C SER A 221 11.78 10.18 -11.65
N ARG A 222 11.02 9.96 -10.60
CA ARG A 222 9.77 10.67 -10.38
C ARG A 222 10.11 11.95 -9.61
N ASN A 223 10.03 13.08 -10.31
CA ASN A 223 10.17 14.44 -9.81
C ASN A 223 11.54 14.79 -9.18
N GLU A 224 12.30 15.60 -9.90
CA GLU A 224 13.22 16.57 -9.33
C GLU A 224 12.46 17.82 -8.82
#